data_1ea9d407ef566c60e0c7fd1ce42afdd7
#
_entry.id   1ea9d407ef566c60e0c7fd1ce42afdd7
#
_cell.length_a   1.000
_cell.length_b   1.000
_cell.length_c   1.000
_cell.angle_alpha   90.00
_cell.angle_beta   90.00
_cell.angle_gamma   90.00
#
_symmetry.space_group_name_H-M   'P 1'
#
loop_
_entity.id
_entity.type
_entity.pdbx_description
1 polymer ?
#
loop_
_entity_poly.entity_id
_entity_poly.type
_entity_poly.pdbx_seq_one_letter_code
_entity_poly.pdbx_strand_id
1 'polypeptide(L)'
;PGLWDYHTHFTQWAYTLGRLDLIDARSADEALDMLRAHLAERHAAGTLDPDQYVVGMRFRHSLWADDAQPTLAAIDAVTGDQPVALSSADMHCGWVNSAAARKLGVHVGESGLVGELEWFDAYCKLDKGPGAADELMRLLRNAELDAASKGVVGVRDYEMAENIDTWIDRFSQGLDGLRVQAGVYPERLQQAIDDGWHTGDELPGSHGLGHVGAMKMISDGSLNTRSAYCSTPYSGIAPETFGTLSYTPEQIESYMRLATEHGFDIACHAIGDEANTIVLDCAERTGAHGSIEHAQMLKERDIPRLARLGLAASIQPQHAMDDRDVITRFWGNPAGIPYAFSALRKAGTKLLMGSDAPVAPLDPWMAISAAVFGTESSDREPFQPEQCLDFATALASSTAIGRTTLKAGDAADLVLLDADPSTVRTPESMRSMPKHVVGTMLAGRWTYQRR
;
A
#
# COMPACT_ATOMS: atom_id res chain seq x y z
N PRO A 1 -7.58 18.96 10.43
CA PRO A 1 -7.55 18.65 8.99
C PRO A 1 -7.86 17.19 8.74
N GLY A 2 -8.39 16.86 7.54
CA GLY A 2 -8.54 15.51 7.08
C GLY A 2 -7.19 14.85 6.82
N LEU A 3 -7.16 13.51 6.93
CA LEU A 3 -5.94 12.73 6.80
C LEU A 3 -5.68 12.34 5.35
N TRP A 4 -4.41 12.15 5.03
CA TRP A 4 -3.94 11.66 3.74
C TRP A 4 -3.12 10.41 3.92
N ASP A 5 -3.22 9.52 2.93
CA ASP A 5 -2.28 8.44 2.72
C ASP A 5 -1.43 8.75 1.48
N TYR A 6 -0.12 8.88 1.68
CA TYR A 6 0.78 9.34 0.61
C TYR A 6 1.39 8.22 -0.23
N HIS A 7 0.97 6.98 -0.01
CA HIS A 7 1.43 5.84 -0.80
C HIS A 7 0.42 4.70 -0.74
N THR A 8 -0.33 4.50 -1.82
CA THR A 8 -1.33 3.43 -1.92
C THR A 8 -1.30 2.78 -3.29
N HIS A 9 -1.79 1.53 -3.34
CA HIS A 9 -2.25 0.82 -4.52
C HIS A 9 -3.76 0.60 -4.33
N PHE A 10 -4.55 1.62 -4.67
CA PHE A 10 -5.92 1.74 -4.20
C PHE A 10 -6.85 0.65 -4.74
N THR A 11 -6.64 0.20 -5.97
CA THR A 11 -7.39 -0.92 -6.55
C THR A 11 -7.09 -2.23 -5.81
N GLN A 12 -5.81 -2.50 -5.55
CA GLN A 12 -5.41 -3.68 -4.80
C GLN A 12 -5.94 -3.64 -3.36
N TRP A 13 -5.93 -2.46 -2.73
CA TRP A 13 -6.55 -2.28 -1.41
C TRP A 13 -8.05 -2.57 -1.44
N ALA A 14 -8.79 -2.06 -2.43
CA ALA A 14 -10.22 -2.32 -2.59
C ALA A 14 -10.51 -3.82 -2.73
N TYR A 15 -9.71 -4.55 -3.52
CA TYR A 15 -9.80 -6.01 -3.60
C TYR A 15 -9.55 -6.68 -2.25
N THR A 16 -8.55 -6.23 -1.48
CA THR A 16 -8.24 -6.79 -0.17
C THR A 16 -9.41 -6.67 0.80
N LEU A 17 -10.11 -5.52 0.83
CA LEU A 17 -11.30 -5.32 1.66
C LEU A 17 -12.48 -6.21 1.27
N GLY A 18 -12.60 -6.59 0.00
CA GLY A 18 -13.68 -7.43 -0.49
C GLY A 18 -13.36 -8.92 -0.50
N ARG A 19 -12.12 -9.30 -0.25
CA ARG A 19 -11.65 -10.68 -0.28
C ARG A 19 -11.58 -11.27 1.12
N LEU A 20 -11.80 -12.58 1.19
CA LEU A 20 -11.63 -13.33 2.43
C LEU A 20 -10.14 -13.36 2.81
N ASP A 21 -9.80 -12.83 3.98
CA ASP A 21 -8.46 -12.90 4.52
C ASP A 21 -8.27 -14.17 5.35
N LEU A 22 -7.29 -14.98 4.97
CA LEU A 22 -7.01 -16.29 5.57
C LEU A 22 -5.69 -16.31 6.35
N ILE A 23 -5.12 -15.15 6.65
CA ILE A 23 -3.80 -15.06 7.30
C ILE A 23 -3.75 -15.76 8.66
N ASP A 24 -4.86 -15.77 9.39
CA ASP A 24 -4.98 -16.35 10.72
C ASP A 24 -5.31 -17.86 10.71
N ALA A 25 -5.66 -18.43 9.55
CA ALA A 25 -5.96 -19.86 9.42
C ALA A 25 -4.70 -20.70 9.68
N ARG A 26 -4.81 -21.69 10.56
CA ARG A 26 -3.72 -22.60 10.97
C ARG A 26 -3.86 -24.01 10.38
N SER A 27 -4.94 -24.24 9.63
CA SER A 27 -5.24 -25.49 8.95
C SER A 27 -6.18 -25.28 7.78
N ALA A 28 -6.30 -26.28 6.90
CA ALA A 28 -7.30 -26.27 5.85
C ALA A 28 -8.73 -26.18 6.40
N ASP A 29 -9.01 -26.87 7.50
CA ASP A 29 -10.34 -26.85 8.14
C ASP A 29 -10.68 -25.45 8.67
N GLU A 30 -9.77 -24.77 9.36
CA GLU A 30 -9.98 -23.38 9.82
C GLU A 30 -10.19 -22.44 8.63
N ALA A 31 -9.42 -22.58 7.55
CA ALA A 31 -9.60 -21.78 6.33
C ALA A 31 -10.99 -22.03 5.70
N LEU A 32 -11.46 -23.27 5.70
CA LEU A 32 -12.79 -23.62 5.20
C LEU A 32 -13.92 -23.14 6.10
N ASP A 33 -13.72 -23.09 7.41
CA ASP A 33 -14.68 -22.49 8.34
C ASP A 33 -14.82 -20.98 8.10
N MET A 34 -13.69 -20.27 7.92
CA MET A 34 -13.70 -18.87 7.55
C MET A 34 -14.37 -18.63 6.20
N LEU A 35 -14.09 -19.47 5.20
CA LEU A 35 -14.74 -19.42 3.89
C LEU A 35 -16.24 -19.64 3.98
N ARG A 36 -16.70 -20.61 4.77
CA ARG A 36 -18.12 -20.90 5.00
C ARG A 36 -18.85 -19.70 5.60
N ALA A 37 -18.23 -19.05 6.61
CA ALA A 37 -18.77 -17.85 7.23
C ALA A 37 -18.87 -16.69 6.23
N HIS A 38 -17.82 -16.47 5.43
CA HIS A 38 -17.80 -15.43 4.39
C HIS A 38 -18.85 -15.65 3.30
N LEU A 39 -19.03 -16.88 2.83
CA LEU A 39 -20.07 -17.23 1.85
C LEU A 39 -21.48 -16.99 2.42
N ALA A 40 -21.72 -17.34 3.70
CA ALA A 40 -22.99 -17.12 4.37
C ALA A 40 -23.28 -15.64 4.52
N GLU A 41 -22.31 -14.82 4.88
CA GLU A 41 -22.43 -13.35 4.97
C GLU A 41 -22.79 -12.73 3.61
N ARG A 42 -22.03 -13.07 2.55
CA ARG A 42 -22.30 -12.58 1.20
C ARG A 42 -23.67 -13.01 0.67
N HIS A 43 -24.09 -14.24 0.97
CA HIS A 43 -25.42 -14.71 0.62
C HIS A 43 -26.50 -13.91 1.34
N ALA A 44 -26.37 -13.68 2.65
CA ALA A 44 -27.31 -12.90 3.44
C ALA A 44 -27.39 -11.44 2.97
N ALA A 45 -26.26 -10.87 2.52
CA ALA A 45 -26.20 -9.53 1.95
C ALA A 45 -26.70 -9.44 0.50
N GLY A 46 -27.01 -10.58 -0.15
CA GLY A 46 -27.41 -10.61 -1.57
C GLY A 46 -26.29 -10.20 -2.54
N THR A 47 -25.04 -10.37 -2.13
CA THR A 47 -23.84 -10.00 -2.91
C THR A 47 -23.10 -11.21 -3.49
N LEU A 48 -23.65 -12.42 -3.30
CA LEU A 48 -23.07 -13.62 -3.88
C LEU A 48 -23.64 -13.84 -5.28
N ASP A 49 -22.78 -13.76 -6.29
CA ASP A 49 -23.12 -14.01 -7.68
C ASP A 49 -22.52 -15.38 -8.11
N PRO A 50 -23.35 -16.35 -8.57
CA PRO A 50 -22.88 -17.68 -8.95
C PRO A 50 -21.94 -17.67 -10.15
N ASP A 51 -21.97 -16.61 -10.95
CA ASP A 51 -21.10 -16.44 -12.12
C ASP A 51 -19.79 -15.72 -11.81
N GLN A 52 -19.60 -15.23 -10.58
CA GLN A 52 -18.38 -14.57 -10.17
C GLN A 52 -17.53 -15.45 -9.24
N TYR A 53 -16.21 -15.19 -9.26
CA TYR A 53 -15.32 -15.83 -8.31
C TYR A 53 -15.47 -15.24 -6.90
N VAL A 54 -15.54 -16.09 -5.90
CA VAL A 54 -15.23 -15.70 -4.53
C VAL A 54 -13.74 -15.87 -4.33
N VAL A 55 -13.05 -14.77 -4.06
CA VAL A 55 -11.59 -14.73 -3.93
C VAL A 55 -11.23 -14.57 -2.46
N GLY A 56 -10.37 -15.46 -1.97
CA GLY A 56 -9.69 -15.30 -0.69
C GLY A 56 -8.19 -15.14 -0.89
N MET A 57 -7.48 -14.75 0.16
CA MET A 57 -6.06 -14.49 0.08
C MET A 57 -5.34 -14.80 1.39
N ARG A 58 -4.02 -14.95 1.28
CA ARG A 58 -3.06 -15.04 2.38
C ARG A 58 -3.11 -16.33 3.21
N PHE A 59 -3.64 -17.45 2.68
CA PHE A 59 -3.45 -18.72 3.37
C PHE A 59 -1.97 -19.17 3.36
N ARG A 60 -1.53 -19.86 4.40
CA ARG A 60 -0.12 -20.26 4.60
C ARG A 60 0.01 -21.76 4.82
N HIS A 61 -0.44 -22.56 3.83
CA HIS A 61 -0.44 -24.02 3.96
C HIS A 61 0.93 -24.63 4.24
N SER A 62 2.02 -23.99 3.84
CA SER A 62 3.38 -24.43 4.16
C SER A 62 3.72 -24.41 5.65
N LEU A 63 2.91 -23.76 6.48
CA LEU A 63 3.03 -23.74 7.93
C LEU A 63 2.04 -24.69 8.62
N TRP A 64 1.13 -25.32 7.88
CA TRP A 64 0.14 -26.23 8.42
C TRP A 64 0.72 -27.64 8.60
N ALA A 65 0.18 -28.40 9.55
CA ALA A 65 0.58 -29.77 9.76
C ALA A 65 0.23 -30.67 8.55
N ASP A 66 0.93 -31.77 8.38
CA ASP A 66 0.77 -32.68 7.22
C ASP A 66 -0.65 -33.24 7.09
N ASP A 67 -1.35 -33.43 8.20
CA ASP A 67 -2.75 -33.91 8.25
C ASP A 67 -3.79 -32.77 8.13
N ALA A 68 -3.34 -31.53 8.03
CA ALA A 68 -4.17 -30.32 7.97
C ALA A 68 -4.07 -29.57 6.61
N GLN A 69 -3.61 -30.29 5.56
CA GLN A 69 -3.33 -29.73 4.25
C GLN A 69 -4.60 -29.55 3.37
N PRO A 70 -4.56 -28.65 2.37
CA PRO A 70 -5.64 -28.45 1.42
C PRO A 70 -6.01 -29.71 0.64
N THR A 71 -7.32 -29.90 0.41
CA THR A 71 -7.83 -30.91 -0.52
C THR A 71 -8.95 -30.36 -1.40
N LEU A 72 -9.04 -30.86 -2.64
CA LEU A 72 -10.09 -30.47 -3.58
C LEU A 72 -11.48 -30.88 -3.05
N ALA A 73 -11.60 -32.09 -2.51
CA ALA A 73 -12.85 -32.59 -1.98
C ALA A 73 -13.38 -31.73 -0.81
N ALA A 74 -12.50 -31.24 0.06
CA ALA A 74 -12.90 -30.42 1.21
C ALA A 74 -13.41 -29.05 0.79
N ILE A 75 -12.74 -28.36 -0.14
CA ILE A 75 -13.21 -27.07 -0.65
C ILE A 75 -14.50 -27.23 -1.46
N ASP A 76 -14.63 -28.26 -2.30
CA ASP A 76 -15.86 -28.55 -3.05
C ASP A 76 -17.06 -28.79 -2.12
N ALA A 77 -16.85 -29.48 -1.01
CA ALA A 77 -17.92 -29.76 -0.03
C ALA A 77 -18.46 -28.48 0.64
N VAL A 78 -17.65 -27.42 0.74
CA VAL A 78 -18.05 -26.14 1.32
C VAL A 78 -18.71 -25.23 0.28
N THR A 79 -18.23 -25.25 -0.96
CA THR A 79 -18.53 -24.23 -1.96
C THR A 79 -19.56 -24.65 -3.00
N GLY A 80 -19.72 -25.97 -3.21
CA GLY A 80 -20.58 -26.49 -4.28
C GLY A 80 -20.17 -25.95 -5.65
N ASP A 81 -21.14 -25.39 -6.36
CA ASP A 81 -20.94 -24.82 -7.71
C ASP A 81 -20.47 -23.36 -7.71
N GLN A 82 -20.37 -22.70 -6.56
CA GLN A 82 -19.82 -21.35 -6.48
C GLN A 82 -18.32 -21.38 -6.81
N PRO A 83 -17.84 -20.67 -7.85
CA PRO A 83 -16.40 -20.62 -8.13
C PRO A 83 -15.62 -19.94 -6.99
N VAL A 84 -14.65 -20.65 -6.41
CA VAL A 84 -13.82 -20.14 -5.31
C VAL A 84 -12.34 -20.32 -5.63
N ALA A 85 -11.58 -19.26 -5.45
CA ALA A 85 -10.13 -19.24 -5.62
C ALA A 85 -9.47 -18.52 -4.43
N LEU A 86 -8.65 -19.24 -3.69
CA LEU A 86 -7.92 -18.75 -2.53
C LEU A 86 -6.43 -18.62 -2.90
N SER A 87 -5.82 -17.45 -2.71
CA SER A 87 -4.39 -17.21 -2.97
C SER A 87 -3.56 -17.45 -1.71
N SER A 88 -2.40 -18.08 -1.85
CA SER A 88 -1.42 -18.15 -0.76
C SER A 88 -0.85 -16.76 -0.40
N ALA A 89 -0.24 -16.67 0.79
CA ALA A 89 0.31 -15.40 1.29
C ALA A 89 1.48 -14.88 0.44
N ASP A 90 2.22 -15.77 -0.19
CA ASP A 90 3.33 -15.44 -1.10
C ASP A 90 2.89 -15.26 -2.56
N MET A 91 1.60 -15.45 -2.85
CA MET A 91 0.99 -15.37 -4.19
C MET A 91 1.45 -16.43 -5.20
N HIS A 92 2.31 -17.38 -4.82
CA HIS A 92 2.84 -18.42 -5.71
C HIS A 92 1.94 -19.63 -5.89
N CYS A 93 0.85 -19.72 -5.11
CA CYS A 93 -0.06 -20.86 -5.12
C CYS A 93 -1.52 -20.43 -4.92
N GLY A 94 -2.44 -21.11 -5.59
CA GLY A 94 -3.88 -20.99 -5.36
C GLY A 94 -4.50 -22.31 -4.94
N TRP A 95 -5.43 -22.25 -3.98
CA TRP A 95 -6.32 -23.36 -3.65
C TRP A 95 -7.68 -23.08 -4.27
N VAL A 96 -8.06 -23.86 -5.27
CA VAL A 96 -9.28 -23.64 -6.05
C VAL A 96 -10.21 -24.83 -5.98
N ASN A 97 -11.51 -24.56 -6.03
CA ASN A 97 -12.51 -25.62 -6.12
C ASN A 97 -12.73 -26.07 -7.57
N SER A 98 -13.44 -27.18 -7.76
CA SER A 98 -13.72 -27.74 -9.09
C SER A 98 -14.44 -26.76 -10.03
N ALA A 99 -15.32 -25.89 -9.51
CA ALA A 99 -16.03 -24.89 -10.29
C ALA A 99 -15.07 -23.80 -10.81
N ALA A 100 -14.21 -23.29 -9.95
CA ALA A 100 -13.19 -22.31 -10.35
C ALA A 100 -12.16 -22.92 -11.29
N ALA A 101 -11.69 -24.14 -11.04
CA ALA A 101 -10.72 -24.82 -11.90
C ALA A 101 -11.26 -24.99 -13.35
N ARG A 102 -12.51 -25.42 -13.51
CA ARG A 102 -13.16 -25.50 -14.83
C ARG A 102 -13.24 -24.13 -15.52
N LYS A 103 -13.61 -23.09 -14.77
CA LYS A 103 -13.82 -21.75 -15.31
C LYS A 103 -12.50 -21.06 -15.67
N LEU A 104 -11.44 -21.26 -14.89
CA LEU A 104 -10.09 -20.75 -15.13
C LEU A 104 -9.35 -21.53 -16.23
N GLY A 105 -9.77 -22.78 -16.48
CA GLY A 105 -9.09 -23.68 -17.41
C GLY A 105 -7.77 -24.22 -16.85
N VAL A 106 -7.69 -24.41 -15.52
CA VAL A 106 -6.52 -24.96 -14.84
C VAL A 106 -6.73 -26.41 -14.45
N HIS A 107 -5.63 -27.16 -14.36
CA HIS A 107 -5.64 -28.53 -13.91
C HIS A 107 -5.35 -28.61 -12.41
N VAL A 108 -6.21 -29.34 -11.68
CA VAL A 108 -6.05 -29.54 -10.23
C VAL A 108 -5.96 -31.02 -9.89
N GLY A 109 -5.04 -31.36 -9.00
CA GLY A 109 -4.94 -32.67 -8.39
C GLY A 109 -5.83 -32.81 -7.14
N GLU A 110 -5.59 -33.85 -6.36
CA GLU A 110 -6.34 -34.14 -5.13
C GLU A 110 -6.26 -33.03 -4.07
N SER A 111 -5.19 -32.22 -4.07
CA SER A 111 -5.02 -31.09 -3.17
C SER A 111 -5.90 -29.89 -3.54
N GLY A 112 -6.31 -29.75 -4.80
CA GLY A 112 -6.94 -28.54 -5.31
C GLY A 112 -5.97 -27.36 -5.48
N LEU A 113 -4.66 -27.60 -5.31
CA LEU A 113 -3.63 -26.55 -5.43
C LEU A 113 -3.18 -26.39 -6.90
N VAL A 114 -3.01 -25.13 -7.29
CA VAL A 114 -2.42 -24.68 -8.56
C VAL A 114 -1.21 -23.83 -8.22
N GLY A 115 -0.05 -24.12 -8.80
CA GLY A 115 1.19 -23.43 -8.45
C GLY A 115 1.83 -22.66 -9.60
N GLU A 116 2.74 -21.75 -9.23
CA GLU A 116 3.67 -21.05 -10.10
C GLU A 116 3.00 -20.39 -11.32
N LEU A 117 3.55 -20.59 -12.53
CA LEU A 117 3.10 -19.91 -13.75
C LEU A 117 1.62 -20.17 -14.08
N GLU A 118 1.13 -21.40 -13.83
CA GLU A 118 -0.28 -21.72 -14.07
C GLU A 118 -1.20 -20.93 -13.11
N TRP A 119 -0.76 -20.75 -11.86
CA TRP A 119 -1.49 -19.92 -10.90
C TRP A 119 -1.44 -18.44 -11.26
N PHE A 120 -0.28 -17.89 -11.65
CA PHE A 120 -0.17 -16.49 -12.06
C PHE A 120 -1.10 -16.18 -13.24
N ASP A 121 -1.15 -17.04 -14.26
CA ASP A 121 -2.06 -16.89 -15.39
C ASP A 121 -3.54 -16.97 -14.98
N ALA A 122 -3.86 -17.87 -14.03
CA ALA A 122 -5.20 -18.03 -13.48
C ALA A 122 -5.60 -16.80 -12.65
N TYR A 123 -4.71 -16.35 -11.77
CA TYR A 123 -4.94 -15.19 -10.91
C TYR A 123 -5.27 -13.92 -11.71
N CYS A 124 -4.55 -13.68 -12.81
CA CYS A 124 -4.83 -12.56 -13.72
C CYS A 124 -6.21 -12.62 -14.40
N LYS A 125 -6.90 -13.77 -14.37
CA LYS A 125 -8.25 -13.93 -14.95
C LYS A 125 -9.36 -13.73 -13.91
N LEU A 126 -9.06 -13.80 -12.60
CA LEU A 126 -10.07 -13.72 -11.53
C LEU A 126 -10.90 -12.43 -11.61
N ASP A 127 -10.26 -11.34 -11.98
CA ASP A 127 -10.83 -10.00 -12.01
C ASP A 127 -11.25 -9.54 -13.43
N LYS A 128 -11.38 -10.47 -14.39
CA LYS A 128 -11.70 -10.17 -15.80
C LYS A 128 -12.98 -10.83 -16.33
N GLY A 129 -13.79 -11.42 -15.45
CA GLY A 129 -15.04 -12.08 -15.84
C GLY A 129 -16.19 -11.11 -16.11
N PRO A 130 -17.34 -11.59 -16.63
CA PRO A 130 -18.58 -10.83 -16.70
C PRO A 130 -18.94 -10.23 -15.33
N GLY A 131 -19.31 -8.95 -15.28
CA GLY A 131 -19.62 -8.23 -14.03
C GLY A 131 -18.41 -7.81 -13.18
N ALA A 132 -17.18 -8.14 -13.57
CA ALA A 132 -15.98 -7.78 -12.81
C ALA A 132 -15.82 -6.25 -12.65
N ALA A 133 -16.19 -5.46 -13.66
CA ALA A 133 -16.13 -4.01 -13.61
C ALA A 133 -17.11 -3.43 -12.57
N ASP A 134 -18.35 -3.93 -12.53
CA ASP A 134 -19.35 -3.51 -11.55
C ASP A 134 -18.96 -3.92 -10.13
N GLU A 135 -18.42 -5.13 -9.98
CA GLU A 135 -17.89 -5.60 -8.68
C GLU A 135 -16.70 -4.75 -8.24
N LEU A 136 -15.76 -4.43 -9.12
CA LEU A 136 -14.64 -3.55 -8.79
C LEU A 136 -15.14 -2.17 -8.34
N MET A 137 -16.10 -1.57 -9.05
CA MET A 137 -16.68 -0.28 -8.66
C MET A 137 -17.37 -0.35 -7.29
N ARG A 138 -18.03 -1.47 -6.98
CA ARG A 138 -18.61 -1.70 -5.65
C ARG A 138 -17.52 -1.76 -4.58
N LEU A 139 -16.42 -2.49 -4.84
CA LEU A 139 -15.29 -2.61 -3.92
C LEU A 139 -14.58 -1.26 -3.72
N LEU A 140 -14.39 -0.49 -4.78
CA LEU A 140 -13.80 0.86 -4.71
C LEU A 140 -14.64 1.82 -3.87
N ARG A 141 -15.98 1.80 -4.01
CA ARG A 141 -16.89 2.61 -3.15
C ARG A 141 -16.79 2.18 -1.68
N ASN A 142 -16.66 0.88 -1.41
CA ASN A 142 -16.44 0.39 -0.06
C ASN A 142 -15.06 0.83 0.49
N ALA A 143 -14.03 0.84 -0.36
CA ALA A 143 -12.70 1.31 0.02
C ALA A 143 -12.68 2.82 0.33
N GLU A 144 -13.41 3.65 -0.45
CA GLU A 144 -13.59 5.08 -0.12
C GLU A 144 -14.31 5.26 1.23
N LEU A 145 -15.35 4.48 1.49
CA LEU A 145 -16.09 4.54 2.75
C LEU A 145 -15.24 4.07 3.92
N ASP A 146 -14.47 2.99 3.76
CA ASP A 146 -13.51 2.49 4.76
C ASP A 146 -12.47 3.57 5.08
N ALA A 147 -11.85 4.18 4.07
CA ALA A 147 -10.89 5.27 4.23
C ALA A 147 -11.52 6.48 4.94
N ALA A 148 -12.70 6.90 4.52
CA ALA A 148 -13.44 8.00 5.15
C ALA A 148 -13.82 7.68 6.60
N SER A 149 -14.14 6.43 6.96
CA SER A 149 -14.41 6.01 8.34
C SER A 149 -13.21 6.17 9.28
N LYS A 150 -12.01 6.27 8.73
CA LYS A 150 -10.73 6.50 9.43
C LYS A 150 -10.27 7.96 9.36
N GLY A 151 -11.05 8.85 8.73
CA GLY A 151 -10.74 10.27 8.59
C GLY A 151 -9.90 10.62 7.36
N VAL A 152 -9.72 9.68 6.43
CA VAL A 152 -8.94 9.90 5.19
C VAL A 152 -9.78 10.68 4.18
N VAL A 153 -9.18 11.71 3.63
CA VAL A 153 -9.77 12.58 2.59
C VAL A 153 -8.99 12.57 1.28
N GLY A 154 -7.82 11.93 1.25
CA GLY A 154 -7.03 11.87 0.03
C GLY A 154 -5.94 10.81 0.06
N VAL A 155 -5.57 10.37 -1.13
CA VAL A 155 -4.54 9.34 -1.37
C VAL A 155 -3.60 9.75 -2.52
N ARG A 156 -2.36 9.28 -2.47
CA ARG A 156 -1.52 9.12 -3.65
C ARG A 156 -1.65 7.69 -4.14
N ASP A 157 -2.19 7.53 -5.34
CA ASP A 157 -2.38 6.20 -5.92
C ASP A 157 -1.24 5.88 -6.90
N TYR A 158 -0.47 4.87 -6.54
CA TYR A 158 0.62 4.32 -7.33
C TYR A 158 0.27 2.93 -7.89
N GLU A 159 -1.02 2.70 -8.17
CA GLU A 159 -1.44 1.47 -8.83
C GLU A 159 -0.64 1.25 -10.12
N MET A 160 -0.24 -0.01 -10.39
CA MET A 160 0.50 -0.37 -11.60
C MET A 160 -0.45 -0.49 -12.79
N ALA A 161 -1.01 0.65 -13.22
CA ALA A 161 -2.03 0.76 -14.26
C ALA A 161 -1.89 2.10 -15.03
N GLU A 162 -2.77 2.32 -16.01
CA GLU A 162 -2.99 3.61 -16.69
C GLU A 162 -3.76 4.54 -15.74
N ASN A 163 -3.09 5.05 -14.70
CA ASN A 163 -3.78 5.70 -13.58
C ASN A 163 -4.55 6.95 -13.98
N ILE A 164 -4.02 7.77 -14.92
CA ILE A 164 -4.71 8.98 -15.40
C ILE A 164 -6.08 8.60 -15.98
N ASP A 165 -6.10 7.72 -16.99
CA ASP A 165 -7.33 7.31 -17.66
C ASP A 165 -8.26 6.54 -16.70
N THR A 166 -7.69 5.69 -15.86
CA THR A 166 -8.44 4.93 -14.86
C THR A 166 -9.19 5.87 -13.90
N TRP A 167 -8.54 6.93 -13.40
CA TRP A 167 -9.19 7.85 -12.48
C TRP A 167 -10.14 8.81 -13.17
N ILE A 168 -9.90 9.23 -14.43
CA ILE A 168 -10.87 9.96 -15.25
C ILE A 168 -12.17 9.14 -15.38
N ASP A 169 -12.04 7.86 -15.74
CA ASP A 169 -13.20 6.96 -15.84
C ASP A 169 -13.93 6.79 -14.51
N ARG A 170 -13.22 6.57 -13.41
CA ARG A 170 -13.80 6.45 -12.06
C ARG A 170 -14.55 7.71 -11.62
N PHE A 171 -13.98 8.89 -11.83
CA PHE A 171 -14.68 10.15 -11.54
C PHE A 171 -15.95 10.29 -12.39
N SER A 172 -15.90 9.91 -13.66
CA SER A 172 -17.08 9.92 -14.55
C SER A 172 -18.21 9.02 -14.05
N GLN A 173 -17.87 7.96 -13.31
CA GLN A 173 -18.80 7.02 -12.67
C GLN A 173 -19.17 7.40 -11.24
N GLY A 174 -18.78 8.59 -10.77
CA GLY A 174 -19.11 9.13 -9.46
C GLY A 174 -18.34 8.49 -8.30
N LEU A 175 -17.10 8.02 -8.55
CA LEU A 175 -16.17 7.64 -7.48
C LEU A 175 -15.41 8.91 -7.05
N ASP A 176 -15.99 9.66 -6.12
CA ASP A 176 -15.58 11.02 -5.74
C ASP A 176 -15.46 11.20 -4.21
N GLY A 177 -15.26 10.09 -3.49
CA GLY A 177 -15.14 10.06 -2.03
C GLY A 177 -13.78 10.47 -1.48
N LEU A 178 -12.76 10.61 -2.33
CA LEU A 178 -11.39 10.96 -1.97
C LEU A 178 -10.79 11.99 -2.93
N ARG A 179 -9.81 12.75 -2.44
CA ARG A 179 -8.84 13.40 -3.34
C ARG A 179 -7.82 12.37 -3.81
N VAL A 180 -7.41 12.47 -5.06
CA VAL A 180 -6.48 11.52 -5.66
C VAL A 180 -5.35 12.24 -6.37
N GLN A 181 -4.11 11.79 -6.15
CA GLN A 181 -2.95 12.07 -6.99
C GLN A 181 -2.58 10.79 -7.72
N ALA A 182 -2.89 10.71 -9.02
CA ALA A 182 -2.71 9.53 -9.86
C ALA A 182 -1.28 9.46 -10.40
N GLY A 183 -0.45 8.56 -9.87
CA GLY A 183 0.96 8.40 -10.27
C GLY A 183 1.10 7.88 -11.70
N VAL A 184 2.20 8.24 -12.37
CA VAL A 184 2.52 7.83 -13.75
C VAL A 184 3.77 6.98 -13.74
N TYR A 185 3.71 5.75 -14.26
CA TYR A 185 4.89 4.88 -14.35
C TYR A 185 5.79 5.25 -15.54
N PRO A 186 7.11 4.91 -15.51
CA PRO A 186 8.06 5.27 -16.56
C PRO A 186 7.64 4.81 -17.96
N GLU A 187 6.99 3.66 -18.05
CA GLU A 187 6.50 3.08 -19.30
C GLU A 187 5.36 3.91 -19.94
N ARG A 188 4.72 4.77 -19.15
CA ARG A 188 3.60 5.64 -19.54
C ARG A 188 3.97 7.12 -19.59
N LEU A 189 5.18 7.45 -19.10
CA LEU A 189 5.60 8.84 -19.00
C LEU A 189 5.61 9.55 -20.35
N GLN A 190 6.16 8.91 -21.40
CA GLN A 190 6.20 9.52 -22.72
C GLN A 190 4.79 9.80 -23.28
N GLN A 191 3.86 8.86 -23.08
CA GLN A 191 2.47 9.07 -23.52
C GLN A 191 1.82 10.23 -22.74
N ALA A 192 2.02 10.30 -21.43
CA ALA A 192 1.49 11.39 -20.61
C ALA A 192 2.07 12.76 -21.07
N ILE A 193 3.35 12.82 -21.43
CA ILE A 193 3.99 14.02 -22.00
C ILE A 193 3.37 14.39 -23.35
N ASP A 194 3.20 13.41 -24.24
CA ASP A 194 2.62 13.63 -25.57
C ASP A 194 1.16 14.11 -25.50
N ASP A 195 0.42 13.66 -24.48
CA ASP A 195 -0.94 14.11 -24.17
C ASP A 195 -0.97 15.47 -23.45
N GLY A 196 0.18 16.04 -23.12
CA GLY A 196 0.33 17.35 -22.52
C GLY A 196 0.11 17.42 -21.01
N TRP A 197 0.19 16.29 -20.29
CA TRP A 197 0.04 16.23 -18.84
C TRP A 197 1.30 16.68 -18.09
N HIS A 198 1.06 17.27 -16.88
CA HIS A 198 2.09 17.62 -15.90
C HIS A 198 1.62 17.24 -14.50
N THR A 199 2.55 17.06 -13.56
CA THR A 199 2.17 16.86 -12.15
C THR A 199 1.35 18.06 -11.66
N GLY A 200 0.19 17.78 -11.06
CA GLY A 200 -0.72 18.77 -10.52
C GLY A 200 -1.85 19.19 -11.45
N ASP A 201 -1.84 18.77 -12.72
CA ASP A 201 -2.96 19.04 -13.65
C ASP A 201 -4.22 18.36 -13.15
N GLU A 202 -5.35 19.06 -13.21
CA GLU A 202 -6.64 18.51 -12.80
C GLU A 202 -7.13 17.47 -13.79
N LEU A 203 -7.56 16.32 -13.28
CA LEU A 203 -8.16 15.25 -14.09
C LEU A 203 -9.59 15.65 -14.52
N PRO A 204 -9.95 15.51 -15.81
CA PRO A 204 -11.29 15.80 -16.30
C PRO A 204 -12.38 15.10 -15.50
N GLY A 205 -13.44 15.84 -15.16
CA GLY A 205 -14.59 15.33 -14.43
C GLY A 205 -14.37 15.14 -12.92
N SER A 206 -13.18 15.41 -12.40
CA SER A 206 -12.86 15.25 -10.97
C SER A 206 -13.39 16.39 -10.08
N HIS A 207 -13.76 17.52 -10.65
CA HIS A 207 -14.21 18.71 -9.92
C HIS A 207 -13.21 19.15 -8.83
N GLY A 208 -11.89 19.13 -9.17
CA GLY A 208 -10.81 19.50 -8.27
C GLY A 208 -10.43 18.44 -7.24
N LEU A 209 -10.95 17.22 -7.35
CA LEU A 209 -10.60 16.11 -6.45
C LEU A 209 -9.47 15.25 -7.01
N GLY A 210 -9.33 15.14 -8.33
CA GLY A 210 -8.31 14.33 -8.99
C GLY A 210 -7.24 15.18 -9.66
N HIS A 211 -5.99 14.81 -9.47
CA HIS A 211 -4.85 15.45 -10.12
C HIS A 211 -3.85 14.42 -10.62
N VAL A 212 -3.13 14.77 -11.67
CA VAL A 212 -1.96 14.00 -12.12
C VAL A 212 -0.91 14.03 -11.02
N GLY A 213 -0.44 12.86 -10.63
CA GLY A 213 0.59 12.66 -9.63
C GLY A 213 2.01 12.71 -10.20
N ALA A 214 2.97 12.26 -9.41
CA ALA A 214 4.37 12.18 -9.79
C ALA A 214 4.66 10.97 -10.69
N MET A 215 5.77 11.01 -11.42
CA MET A 215 6.34 9.84 -12.08
C MET A 215 6.85 8.86 -11.01
N LYS A 216 6.16 7.69 -10.88
CA LYS A 216 6.49 6.65 -9.92
C LYS A 216 7.46 5.66 -10.53
N MET A 217 8.64 5.52 -9.91
CA MET A 217 9.66 4.56 -10.31
C MET A 217 10.00 3.63 -9.14
N ILE A 218 10.27 2.36 -9.43
CA ILE A 218 10.71 1.35 -8.45
C ILE A 218 12.18 1.05 -8.73
N SER A 219 13.09 1.67 -7.95
CA SER A 219 14.53 1.59 -8.22
C SER A 219 15.17 0.27 -7.80
N ASP A 220 14.67 -0.35 -6.73
CA ASP A 220 15.15 -1.63 -6.19
C ASP A 220 13.99 -2.46 -5.64
N GLY A 221 14.30 -3.60 -5.06
CA GLY A 221 13.29 -4.46 -4.44
C GLY A 221 13.08 -4.19 -2.95
N SER A 222 12.67 -5.22 -2.19
CA SER A 222 12.31 -5.12 -0.77
C SER A 222 13.26 -5.89 0.15
N LEU A 223 13.22 -5.55 1.44
CA LEU A 223 13.95 -6.29 2.48
C LEU A 223 13.45 -7.73 2.58
N ASN A 224 12.14 -7.95 2.58
CA ASN A 224 11.53 -9.27 2.79
C ASN A 224 11.91 -10.28 1.68
N THR A 225 12.09 -9.81 0.45
CA THR A 225 12.57 -10.63 -0.68
C THR A 225 14.09 -10.64 -0.80
N ARG A 226 14.80 -9.91 0.05
CA ARG A 226 16.27 -9.71 0.02
C ARG A 226 16.75 -9.14 -1.32
N SER A 227 15.95 -8.32 -1.93
CA SER A 227 16.20 -7.66 -3.21
C SER A 227 16.38 -6.15 -3.11
N ALA A 228 16.19 -5.53 -1.93
CA ALA A 228 16.60 -4.15 -1.68
C ALA A 228 18.12 -4.00 -1.91
N TYR A 229 18.54 -3.01 -2.69
CA TYR A 229 19.92 -2.88 -3.12
C TYR A 229 20.80 -2.17 -2.09
N CYS A 230 21.65 -2.95 -1.44
CA CYS A 230 22.45 -2.56 -0.28
C CYS A 230 23.94 -2.49 -0.61
N SER A 231 24.68 -1.62 0.09
CA SER A 231 26.16 -1.55 -0.01
C SER A 231 26.87 -2.67 0.75
N THR A 232 26.16 -3.37 1.63
CA THR A 232 26.63 -4.58 2.34
C THR A 232 25.74 -5.76 2.00
N PRO A 233 26.29 -6.99 1.95
CA PRO A 233 25.50 -8.16 1.60
C PRO A 233 24.51 -8.52 2.71
N TYR A 234 23.43 -9.19 2.34
CA TYR A 234 22.49 -9.77 3.27
C TYR A 234 23.12 -10.85 4.14
N SER A 235 22.88 -10.78 5.46
CA SER A 235 23.44 -11.73 6.42
C SER A 235 22.82 -13.12 6.26
N GLY A 236 23.63 -14.17 6.34
CA GLY A 236 23.16 -15.55 6.37
C GLY A 236 22.57 -16.08 5.05
N ILE A 237 22.80 -15.41 3.93
CA ILE A 237 22.32 -15.80 2.60
C ILE A 237 23.47 -16.36 1.77
N ALA A 238 23.24 -17.49 1.11
CA ALA A 238 24.19 -18.09 0.17
C ALA A 238 23.47 -18.46 -1.15
N PRO A 239 24.00 -18.09 -2.32
CA PRO A 239 25.18 -17.25 -2.50
C PRO A 239 24.97 -15.84 -1.93
N GLU A 240 26.08 -15.14 -1.64
CA GLU A 240 26.04 -13.75 -1.17
C GLU A 240 25.27 -12.85 -2.14
N THR A 241 24.38 -11.99 -1.62
CA THR A 241 23.62 -11.05 -2.42
C THR A 241 23.56 -9.67 -1.75
N PHE A 242 23.60 -8.63 -2.58
CA PHE A 242 23.44 -7.22 -2.22
C PHE A 242 22.05 -6.70 -2.58
N GLY A 243 21.16 -7.56 -3.05
CA GLY A 243 19.91 -7.16 -3.68
C GLY A 243 20.09 -6.83 -5.18
N THR A 244 19.12 -6.13 -5.76
CA THR A 244 19.08 -5.89 -7.20
C THR A 244 18.48 -4.51 -7.49
N LEU A 245 19.08 -3.77 -8.42
CA LEU A 245 18.42 -2.60 -9.03
C LEU A 245 17.44 -3.06 -10.11
N SER A 246 16.26 -2.44 -10.17
CA SER A 246 15.29 -2.63 -11.25
C SER A 246 15.68 -1.87 -12.52
N TYR A 247 16.41 -0.77 -12.34
CA TYR A 247 16.93 0.09 -13.41
C TYR A 247 18.39 0.40 -13.16
N THR A 248 19.19 0.53 -14.23
CA THR A 248 20.57 1.02 -14.07
C THR A 248 20.59 2.50 -13.63
N PRO A 249 21.66 3.00 -13.01
CA PRO A 249 21.77 4.42 -12.64
C PRO A 249 21.52 5.37 -13.82
N GLU A 250 21.97 5.00 -15.03
CA GLU A 250 21.78 5.77 -16.24
C GLU A 250 20.31 5.81 -16.68
N GLN A 251 19.59 4.71 -16.51
CA GLN A 251 18.14 4.64 -16.78
C GLN A 251 17.36 5.49 -15.76
N ILE A 252 17.70 5.40 -14.47
CA ILE A 252 17.10 6.24 -13.41
C ILE A 252 17.30 7.72 -13.75
N GLU A 253 18.53 8.12 -14.06
CA GLU A 253 18.85 9.50 -14.44
C GLU A 253 18.09 9.94 -15.68
N SER A 254 18.00 9.09 -16.70
CA SER A 254 17.28 9.39 -17.95
C SER A 254 15.79 9.65 -17.71
N TYR A 255 15.11 8.79 -16.93
CA TYR A 255 13.71 8.97 -16.59
C TYR A 255 13.47 10.20 -15.71
N MET A 256 14.33 10.44 -14.71
CA MET A 256 14.24 11.64 -13.87
C MET A 256 14.42 12.92 -14.70
N ARG A 257 15.37 12.92 -15.64
CA ARG A 257 15.60 14.05 -16.55
C ARG A 257 14.39 14.32 -17.42
N LEU A 258 13.86 13.26 -18.07
CA LEU A 258 12.66 13.33 -18.90
C LEU A 258 11.46 13.87 -18.10
N ALA A 259 11.24 13.35 -16.89
CA ALA A 259 10.17 13.83 -16.01
C ALA A 259 10.35 15.31 -15.68
N THR A 260 11.53 15.71 -15.22
CA THR A 260 11.83 17.09 -14.79
C THR A 260 11.69 18.09 -15.94
N GLU A 261 12.20 17.75 -17.14
CA GLU A 261 12.14 18.61 -18.33
C GLU A 261 10.70 18.84 -18.82
N HIS A 262 9.78 17.91 -18.47
CA HIS A 262 8.37 17.97 -18.87
C HIS A 262 7.41 18.20 -17.68
N GLY A 263 7.90 18.79 -16.57
CA GLY A 263 7.05 19.24 -15.47
C GLY A 263 6.43 18.14 -14.62
N PHE A 264 7.05 16.94 -14.61
CA PHE A 264 6.67 15.88 -13.68
C PHE A 264 7.60 15.88 -12.46
N ASP A 265 7.00 15.83 -11.28
CA ASP A 265 7.70 15.43 -10.05
C ASP A 265 8.05 13.94 -10.11
N ILE A 266 8.98 13.52 -9.27
CA ILE A 266 9.32 12.11 -9.09
C ILE A 266 8.76 11.55 -7.77
N ALA A 267 8.44 10.25 -7.78
CA ALA A 267 8.16 9.43 -6.60
C ALA A 267 8.98 8.14 -6.74
N CYS A 268 10.22 8.18 -6.27
CA CYS A 268 11.16 7.11 -6.52
C CYS A 268 11.27 6.18 -5.31
N HIS A 269 10.83 4.92 -5.44
CA HIS A 269 11.01 3.89 -4.44
C HIS A 269 12.50 3.59 -4.27
N ALA A 270 13.00 3.63 -3.06
CA ALA A 270 14.34 3.22 -2.69
C ALA A 270 14.36 2.67 -1.24
N ILE A 271 14.65 1.40 -1.10
CA ILE A 271 14.69 0.70 0.20
C ILE A 271 16.14 0.52 0.68
N GLY A 272 17.02 -0.06 -0.14
CA GLY A 272 18.40 -0.27 0.22
C GLY A 272 19.20 1.03 0.32
N ASP A 273 20.23 1.03 1.14
CA ASP A 273 21.10 2.21 1.34
C ASP A 273 21.85 2.63 0.08
N GLU A 274 22.24 1.66 -0.78
CA GLU A 274 22.90 1.96 -2.03
C GLU A 274 21.91 2.47 -3.08
N ALA A 275 20.68 1.90 -3.14
CA ALA A 275 19.62 2.40 -4.00
C ALA A 275 19.29 3.86 -3.66
N ASN A 276 19.13 4.19 -2.37
CA ASN A 276 18.92 5.56 -1.91
C ASN A 276 20.05 6.52 -2.32
N THR A 277 21.32 6.08 -2.19
CA THR A 277 22.47 6.88 -2.65
C THR A 277 22.38 7.17 -4.15
N ILE A 278 22.13 6.15 -4.98
CA ILE A 278 22.03 6.28 -6.44
C ILE A 278 20.88 7.21 -6.84
N VAL A 279 19.70 7.04 -6.23
CA VAL A 279 18.53 7.89 -6.51
C VAL A 279 18.82 9.35 -6.16
N LEU A 280 19.46 9.61 -5.02
CA LEU A 280 19.87 10.97 -4.62
C LEU A 280 20.91 11.57 -5.57
N ASP A 281 21.87 10.77 -6.05
CA ASP A 281 22.86 11.20 -7.03
C ASP A 281 22.21 11.58 -8.36
N CYS A 282 21.24 10.78 -8.84
CA CYS A 282 20.47 11.07 -10.04
C CYS A 282 19.62 12.34 -9.88
N ALA A 283 18.92 12.49 -8.74
CA ALA A 283 18.13 13.67 -8.45
C ALA A 283 18.98 14.95 -8.40
N GLU A 284 20.18 14.88 -7.81
CA GLU A 284 21.12 16.01 -7.75
C GLU A 284 21.60 16.41 -9.15
N ARG A 285 21.86 15.45 -10.06
CA ARG A 285 22.28 15.74 -11.45
C ARG A 285 21.17 16.26 -12.35
N THR A 286 19.94 15.85 -12.11
CA THR A 286 18.78 16.20 -12.94
C THR A 286 17.99 17.38 -12.44
N GLY A 287 18.17 17.77 -11.17
CA GLY A 287 17.34 18.78 -10.51
C GLY A 287 15.91 18.31 -10.25
N ALA A 288 15.69 16.98 -10.18
CA ALA A 288 14.37 16.43 -9.96
C ALA A 288 13.79 16.83 -8.60
N HIS A 289 12.46 17.08 -8.59
CA HIS A 289 11.68 17.42 -7.40
C HIS A 289 10.67 16.31 -7.11
N GLY A 290 10.17 16.25 -5.88
CA GLY A 290 9.17 15.25 -5.49
C GLY A 290 9.54 14.49 -4.22
N SER A 291 9.49 13.15 -4.24
CA SER A 291 9.73 12.32 -3.06
C SER A 291 10.58 11.08 -3.35
N ILE A 292 11.28 10.63 -2.30
CA ILE A 292 11.78 9.25 -2.21
C ILE A 292 10.78 8.45 -1.41
N GLU A 293 10.25 7.42 -2.02
CA GLU A 293 9.30 6.49 -1.43
C GLU A 293 10.05 5.45 -0.61
N HIS A 294 9.54 5.14 0.56
CA HIS A 294 10.13 4.33 1.61
C HIS A 294 11.33 4.99 2.29
N ALA A 295 12.39 5.39 1.56
CA ALA A 295 13.62 5.92 2.15
C ALA A 295 14.04 5.07 3.36
N GLN A 296 13.99 3.71 3.21
CA GLN A 296 13.89 2.80 4.33
C GLN A 296 15.21 2.60 5.05
N MET A 297 16.33 2.48 4.31
CA MET A 297 17.67 2.46 4.90
C MET A 297 18.51 3.58 4.29
N LEU A 298 18.99 4.50 5.10
CA LEU A 298 19.75 5.66 4.67
C LEU A 298 21.13 5.71 5.31
N LYS A 299 22.18 5.89 4.50
CA LYS A 299 23.49 6.25 5.03
C LYS A 299 23.41 7.60 5.73
N GLU A 300 24.13 7.78 6.83
CA GLU A 300 24.12 9.03 7.60
C GLU A 300 24.43 10.26 6.71
N ARG A 301 25.36 10.13 5.76
CA ARG A 301 25.72 11.19 4.81
C ARG A 301 24.60 11.57 3.84
N ASP A 302 23.64 10.68 3.59
CA ASP A 302 22.57 10.87 2.62
C ASP A 302 21.31 11.51 3.25
N ILE A 303 21.13 11.39 4.57
CA ILE A 303 19.99 11.97 5.30
C ILE A 303 19.86 13.48 5.05
N PRO A 304 20.87 14.33 5.18
CA PRO A 304 20.72 15.76 4.94
C PRO A 304 20.57 16.13 3.46
N ARG A 305 20.85 15.20 2.54
CA ARG A 305 20.74 15.46 1.10
C ARG A 305 19.30 15.62 0.65
N LEU A 306 18.34 14.86 1.24
CA LEU A 306 16.92 15.00 0.89
C LEU A 306 16.46 16.45 1.11
N ALA A 307 16.72 17.01 2.30
CA ALA A 307 16.35 18.39 2.60
C ALA A 307 17.06 19.40 1.68
N ARG A 308 18.36 19.20 1.41
CA ARG A 308 19.15 20.07 0.53
C ARG A 308 18.63 20.07 -0.90
N LEU A 309 18.17 18.92 -1.40
CA LEU A 309 17.62 18.77 -2.75
C LEU A 309 16.13 19.14 -2.82
N GLY A 310 15.49 19.45 -1.69
CA GLY A 310 14.06 19.76 -1.64
C GLY A 310 13.16 18.54 -1.83
N LEU A 311 13.71 17.33 -1.70
CA LEU A 311 12.96 16.08 -1.78
C LEU A 311 12.25 15.78 -0.47
N ALA A 312 11.01 15.31 -0.55
CA ALA A 312 10.31 14.74 0.59
C ALA A 312 10.72 13.27 0.80
N ALA A 313 10.62 12.80 2.02
CA ALA A 313 10.62 11.38 2.31
C ALA A 313 9.18 10.90 2.53
N SER A 314 8.70 10.02 1.65
CA SER A 314 7.42 9.34 1.79
C SER A 314 7.66 8.04 2.54
N ILE A 315 7.29 8.02 3.81
CA ILE A 315 7.64 6.97 4.76
C ILE A 315 6.42 6.12 5.14
N GLN A 316 6.66 4.84 5.43
CA GLN A 316 5.64 3.88 5.86
C GLN A 316 6.00 3.34 7.25
N PRO A 317 5.57 4.02 8.33
CA PRO A 317 5.98 3.64 9.67
C PRO A 317 5.52 2.24 10.11
N GLN A 318 4.39 1.73 9.57
CA GLN A 318 3.94 0.38 9.85
C GLN A 318 4.93 -0.67 9.34
N HIS A 319 5.61 -0.43 8.21
CA HIS A 319 6.66 -1.34 7.72
C HIS A 319 7.80 -1.53 8.72
N ALA A 320 8.14 -0.50 9.52
CA ALA A 320 9.13 -0.64 10.56
C ALA A 320 8.73 -1.67 11.62
N MET A 321 7.44 -1.81 11.89
CA MET A 321 6.90 -2.81 12.84
C MET A 321 6.96 -4.21 12.25
N ASP A 322 6.61 -4.35 10.97
CA ASP A 322 6.60 -5.62 10.27
C ASP A 322 8.03 -6.13 10.01
N ASP A 323 8.96 -5.23 9.74
CA ASP A 323 10.32 -5.52 9.32
C ASP A 323 11.34 -5.61 10.47
N ARG A 324 11.05 -5.17 11.68
CA ARG A 324 12.03 -5.07 12.78
C ARG A 324 12.84 -6.34 13.04
N ASP A 325 12.19 -7.50 12.96
CA ASP A 325 12.84 -8.80 13.19
C ASP A 325 13.58 -9.27 11.93
N VAL A 326 13.06 -8.92 10.76
CA VAL A 326 13.67 -9.20 9.45
C VAL A 326 14.95 -8.39 9.28
N ILE A 327 14.97 -7.11 9.71
CA ILE A 327 16.17 -6.26 9.76
C ILE A 327 17.27 -6.92 10.59
N THR A 328 16.94 -7.31 11.80
CA THR A 328 17.88 -7.97 12.71
C THR A 328 18.47 -9.23 12.07
N ARG A 329 17.67 -9.99 11.35
CA ARG A 329 18.07 -11.25 10.73
C ARG A 329 18.93 -11.05 9.47
N PHE A 330 18.53 -10.14 8.58
CA PHE A 330 19.09 -10.09 7.23
C PHE A 330 19.98 -8.86 6.98
N TRP A 331 19.74 -7.73 7.62
CA TRP A 331 20.66 -6.60 7.55
C TRP A 331 21.70 -6.64 8.67
N GLY A 332 21.43 -7.33 9.80
CA GLY A 332 22.39 -7.59 10.87
C GLY A 332 23.08 -6.32 11.40
N ASN A 333 24.17 -5.92 10.73
CA ASN A 333 24.84 -4.64 10.97
C ASN A 333 24.71 -3.75 9.73
N PRO A 334 23.60 -3.00 9.61
CA PRO A 334 23.28 -2.24 8.40
C PRO A 334 24.29 -1.11 8.16
N ALA A 335 24.58 -0.82 6.88
CA ALA A 335 25.46 0.28 6.49
C ALA A 335 24.83 1.67 6.66
N GLY A 336 23.55 1.75 6.99
CA GLY A 336 22.77 2.96 7.21
C GLY A 336 21.84 2.82 8.41
N ILE A 337 21.02 3.84 8.62
CA ILE A 337 19.98 3.87 9.65
C ILE A 337 18.68 3.40 9.01
N PRO A 338 18.14 2.21 9.37
CA PRO A 338 16.82 1.79 8.94
C PRO A 338 15.76 2.72 9.56
N TYR A 339 14.75 3.11 8.77
CA TYR A 339 13.63 3.93 9.24
C TYR A 339 14.03 5.20 10.00
N ALA A 340 14.91 5.99 9.38
CA ALA A 340 15.59 7.16 9.98
C ALA A 340 14.64 8.38 10.17
N PHE A 341 13.42 8.20 10.67
CA PHE A 341 12.35 9.22 10.67
C PHE A 341 12.75 10.50 11.43
N SER A 342 13.23 10.36 12.68
CA SER A 342 13.65 11.49 13.49
C SER A 342 14.88 12.18 12.90
N ALA A 343 15.82 11.41 12.33
CA ALA A 343 17.01 11.97 11.69
C ALA A 343 16.64 12.78 10.44
N LEU A 344 15.76 12.28 9.58
CA LEU A 344 15.20 12.99 8.42
C LEU A 344 14.51 14.30 8.85
N ARG A 345 13.63 14.22 9.86
CA ARG A 345 12.93 15.38 10.41
C ARG A 345 13.91 16.44 10.94
N LYS A 346 14.92 16.02 11.70
CA LYS A 346 15.96 16.91 12.25
C LYS A 346 16.82 17.57 11.16
N ALA A 347 17.05 16.86 10.05
CA ALA A 347 17.74 17.39 8.87
C ALA A 347 16.89 18.40 8.08
N GLY A 348 15.60 18.57 8.41
CA GLY A 348 14.69 19.50 7.73
C GLY A 348 13.94 18.89 6.55
N THR A 349 14.00 17.56 6.36
CA THR A 349 13.28 16.86 5.32
C THR A 349 11.77 16.89 5.60
N LYS A 350 10.95 17.19 4.58
CA LYS A 350 9.51 17.06 4.64
C LYS A 350 9.16 15.57 4.69
N LEU A 351 8.39 15.16 5.70
CA LEU A 351 7.88 13.80 5.80
C LEU A 351 6.46 13.73 5.26
N LEU A 352 6.15 12.67 4.53
CA LEU A 352 4.83 12.30 4.03
C LEU A 352 4.57 10.87 4.49
N MET A 353 3.45 10.63 5.18
CA MET A 353 3.18 9.29 5.72
C MET A 353 2.14 8.56 4.87
N GLY A 354 2.45 7.33 4.51
CA GLY A 354 1.58 6.44 3.76
C GLY A 354 1.56 5.03 4.34
N SER A 355 0.62 4.22 3.88
CA SER A 355 0.47 2.82 4.29
C SER A 355 1.18 1.85 3.36
N ASP A 356 1.31 2.21 2.09
CA ASP A 356 1.62 1.28 1.00
C ASP A 356 0.55 0.18 0.86
N ALA A 357 -0.73 0.55 1.12
CA ALA A 357 -1.83 -0.40 1.05
C ALA A 357 -1.89 -1.10 -0.32
N PRO A 358 -2.00 -2.44 -0.34
CA PRO A 358 -2.39 -3.36 0.73
C PRO A 358 -1.23 -3.97 1.55
N VAL A 359 0.02 -3.55 1.40
CA VAL A 359 1.16 -4.09 2.18
C VAL A 359 0.91 -3.86 3.68
N ALA A 360 0.49 -2.65 4.06
CA ALA A 360 -0.15 -2.41 5.34
C ALA A 360 -1.57 -1.87 5.11
N PRO A 361 -2.49 -1.98 6.08
CA PRO A 361 -3.82 -1.41 5.95
C PRO A 361 -3.80 0.10 5.70
N LEU A 362 -4.71 0.60 4.84
CA LEU A 362 -4.95 2.03 4.67
C LEU A 362 -5.59 2.58 5.95
N ASP A 363 -4.74 2.90 6.91
CA ASP A 363 -5.10 3.43 8.23
C ASP A 363 -4.01 4.37 8.75
N PRO A 364 -4.17 5.70 8.59
CA PRO A 364 -3.19 6.66 9.06
C PRO A 364 -2.94 6.59 10.58
N TRP A 365 -3.90 6.12 11.37
CA TRP A 365 -3.72 5.99 12.83
C TRP A 365 -2.75 4.86 13.20
N MET A 366 -2.71 3.79 12.40
CA MET A 366 -1.68 2.75 12.53
C MET A 366 -0.29 3.33 12.23
N ALA A 367 -0.17 4.09 11.13
CA ALA A 367 1.09 4.74 10.76
C ALA A 367 1.54 5.76 11.81
N ILE A 368 0.62 6.61 12.32
CA ILE A 368 0.88 7.56 13.40
C ILE A 368 1.32 6.81 14.68
N SER A 369 0.64 5.72 15.04
CA SER A 369 0.99 4.89 16.18
C SER A 369 2.41 4.35 16.07
N ALA A 370 2.74 3.73 14.93
CA ALA A 370 4.06 3.17 14.67
C ALA A 370 5.16 4.26 14.70
N ALA A 371 4.91 5.42 14.09
CA ALA A 371 5.85 6.53 14.07
C ALA A 371 6.11 7.13 15.47
N VAL A 372 5.10 7.16 16.35
CA VAL A 372 5.20 7.80 17.67
C VAL A 372 5.74 6.85 18.73
N PHE A 373 5.27 5.61 18.74
CA PHE A 373 5.58 4.66 19.79
C PHE A 373 6.71 3.67 19.44
N GLY A 374 7.01 3.48 18.14
CA GLY A 374 8.01 2.51 17.69
C GLY A 374 7.64 1.05 18.02
N THR A 375 6.39 0.81 18.36
CA THR A 375 5.85 -0.52 18.68
C THR A 375 4.35 -0.57 18.39
N GLU A 376 3.83 -1.78 18.18
CA GLU A 376 2.41 -2.03 17.99
C GLU A 376 1.67 -2.36 19.28
N SER A 377 2.41 -2.79 20.30
CA SER A 377 1.88 -3.22 21.59
C SER A 377 2.74 -2.69 22.74
N SER A 378 2.08 -2.33 23.84
CA SER A 378 2.74 -1.93 25.08
C SER A 378 3.56 -3.06 25.74
N ASP A 379 3.33 -4.32 25.33
CA ASP A 379 4.06 -5.48 25.82
C ASP A 379 5.39 -5.73 25.08
N ARG A 380 5.68 -4.94 24.05
CA ARG A 380 6.90 -5.08 23.24
C ARG A 380 7.73 -3.80 23.28
N GLU A 381 9.04 -3.95 23.49
CA GLU A 381 9.98 -2.82 23.48
C GLU A 381 9.93 -2.05 22.15
N PRO A 382 9.99 -0.72 22.17
CA PRO A 382 10.05 0.09 20.95
C PRO A 382 11.25 -0.28 20.08
N PHE A 383 11.01 -0.33 18.77
CA PHE A 383 12.07 -0.45 17.77
C PHE A 383 12.65 0.93 17.48
N GLN A 384 13.97 1.09 17.67
CA GLN A 384 14.70 2.36 17.45
C GLN A 384 13.98 3.59 18.07
N PRO A 385 13.79 3.65 19.38
CA PRO A 385 13.04 4.74 20.03
C PRO A 385 13.60 6.13 19.73
N GLU A 386 14.89 6.26 19.39
CA GLU A 386 15.54 7.51 18.98
C GLU A 386 15.07 8.00 17.58
N GLN A 387 14.47 7.14 16.79
CA GLN A 387 13.89 7.45 15.48
C GLN A 387 12.39 7.76 15.55
N CYS A 388 11.74 7.57 16.70
CA CYS A 388 10.33 7.93 16.89
C CYS A 388 10.10 9.44 16.68
N LEU A 389 8.91 9.76 16.16
CA LEU A 389 8.45 11.13 15.96
C LEU A 389 7.58 11.59 17.14
N ASP A 390 7.50 12.88 17.36
CA ASP A 390 6.43 13.45 18.19
C ASP A 390 5.07 13.36 17.48
N PHE A 391 4.00 13.33 18.26
CA PHE A 391 2.64 13.20 17.71
C PHE A 391 2.27 14.31 16.73
N ALA A 392 2.67 15.57 17.02
CA ALA A 392 2.33 16.69 16.16
C ALA A 392 3.01 16.58 14.79
N THR A 393 4.27 16.12 14.76
CA THR A 393 5.01 15.84 13.53
C THR A 393 4.35 14.69 12.75
N ALA A 394 4.02 13.56 13.41
CA ALA A 394 3.38 12.43 12.76
C ALA A 394 2.01 12.80 12.17
N LEU A 395 1.17 13.51 12.95
CA LEU A 395 -0.13 13.98 12.45
C LEU A 395 0.02 14.95 11.29
N ALA A 396 0.93 15.94 11.36
CA ALA A 396 1.17 16.89 10.30
C ALA A 396 1.63 16.20 9.00
N SER A 397 2.45 15.14 9.11
CA SER A 397 2.93 14.33 7.97
C SER A 397 1.84 13.48 7.32
N SER A 398 0.71 13.30 7.99
CA SER A 398 -0.48 12.62 7.49
C SER A 398 -1.58 13.59 7.00
N THR A 399 -1.28 14.87 6.74
CA THR A 399 -2.24 15.86 6.25
C THR A 399 -1.72 16.57 5.01
N ALA A 400 -2.61 16.93 4.06
CA ALA A 400 -2.22 17.67 2.85
C ALA A 400 -1.56 19.02 3.16
N ILE A 401 -1.97 19.66 4.24
CA ILE A 401 -1.52 20.99 4.61
C ILE A 401 -0.22 21.00 5.45
N GLY A 402 0.32 19.82 5.80
CA GLY A 402 1.57 19.68 6.56
C GLY A 402 1.54 20.31 7.96
N ARG A 403 0.34 20.45 8.56
CA ARG A 403 0.14 21.00 9.92
C ARG A 403 -1.11 20.40 10.57
N THR A 404 -1.20 20.55 11.89
CA THR A 404 -2.27 19.96 12.70
C THR A 404 -3.50 20.87 12.86
N THR A 405 -3.41 22.14 12.46
CA THR A 405 -4.47 23.13 12.65
C THR A 405 -4.96 23.70 11.33
N LEU A 406 -6.26 23.92 11.23
CA LEU A 406 -6.93 24.56 10.10
C LEU A 406 -6.87 26.08 10.22
N LYS A 407 -6.90 26.76 9.06
CA LYS A 407 -7.00 28.21 8.93
C LYS A 407 -8.08 28.56 7.93
N ALA A 408 -8.62 29.75 8.03
CA ALA A 408 -9.52 30.28 7.01
C ALA A 408 -8.81 30.30 5.64
N GLY A 409 -9.49 29.78 4.62
CA GLY A 409 -8.96 29.60 3.27
C GLY A 409 -8.39 28.21 2.98
N ASP A 410 -8.24 27.33 3.98
CA ASP A 410 -7.92 25.93 3.74
C ASP A 410 -9.12 25.23 3.07
N ALA A 411 -8.85 24.16 2.32
CA ALA A 411 -9.89 23.29 1.83
C ALA A 411 -10.73 22.74 3.00
N ALA A 412 -12.03 22.61 2.79
CA ALA A 412 -12.94 22.07 3.81
C ALA A 412 -12.85 20.52 3.87
N ASP A 413 -11.63 20.04 4.09
CA ASP A 413 -11.26 18.64 4.24
C ASP A 413 -11.00 18.39 5.73
N LEU A 414 -11.95 17.75 6.41
CA LEU A 414 -11.99 17.70 7.87
C LEU A 414 -12.21 16.27 8.36
N VAL A 415 -11.62 15.96 9.51
CA VAL A 415 -12.03 14.82 10.33
C VAL A 415 -12.54 15.33 11.68
N LEU A 416 -13.69 14.85 12.13
CA LEU A 416 -14.28 15.11 13.43
C LEU A 416 -14.04 13.89 14.32
N LEU A 417 -13.51 14.15 15.50
CA LEU A 417 -13.20 13.13 16.51
C LEU A 417 -13.98 13.44 17.79
N ASP A 418 -14.45 12.41 18.49
CA ASP A 418 -15.01 12.52 19.84
C ASP A 418 -13.98 12.29 20.97
N ALA A 419 -12.72 12.05 20.60
CA ALA A 419 -11.58 11.97 21.52
C ALA A 419 -10.42 12.81 20.98
N ASP A 420 -9.63 13.39 21.88
CA ASP A 420 -8.42 14.14 21.54
C ASP A 420 -7.23 13.17 21.37
N PRO A 421 -6.73 12.95 20.13
CA PRO A 421 -5.64 12.02 19.88
C PRO A 421 -4.31 12.49 20.50
N SER A 422 -4.16 13.78 20.82
CA SER A 422 -2.95 14.29 21.47
C SER A 422 -2.79 13.81 22.94
N THR A 423 -3.87 13.30 23.52
CA THR A 423 -3.89 12.77 24.89
C THR A 423 -3.58 11.27 24.96
N VAL A 424 -3.54 10.60 23.84
CA VAL A 424 -3.25 9.15 23.75
C VAL A 424 -1.81 8.85 24.17
N ARG A 425 -1.61 7.78 24.95
CA ARG A 425 -0.31 7.42 25.55
C ARG A 425 0.14 5.99 25.26
N THR A 426 -0.67 5.19 24.56
CA THR A 426 -0.32 3.81 24.23
C THR A 426 -0.58 3.52 22.75
N PRO A 427 0.20 2.59 22.16
CA PRO A 427 0.03 2.22 20.74
C PRO A 427 -1.36 1.65 20.47
N GLU A 428 -1.92 0.82 21.34
CA GLU A 428 -3.25 0.21 21.17
C GLU A 428 -4.34 1.29 21.14
N SER A 429 -4.24 2.28 22.01
CA SER A 429 -5.19 3.38 22.06
C SER A 429 -5.11 4.25 20.79
N MET A 430 -3.89 4.50 20.26
CA MET A 430 -3.72 5.25 19.01
C MET A 430 -4.28 4.47 17.83
N ARG A 431 -3.99 3.17 17.72
CA ARG A 431 -4.53 2.27 16.69
C ARG A 431 -6.06 2.13 16.76
N SER A 432 -6.66 2.44 17.90
CA SER A 432 -8.13 2.43 18.06
C SER A 432 -8.82 3.74 17.68
N MET A 433 -8.07 4.79 17.29
CA MET A 433 -8.62 6.10 16.94
C MET A 433 -9.66 6.09 15.82
N PRO A 434 -9.68 5.17 14.83
CA PRO A 434 -10.80 5.07 13.90
C PRO A 434 -12.17 4.95 14.56
N LYS A 435 -12.27 4.30 15.73
CA LYS A 435 -13.52 4.20 16.51
C LYS A 435 -14.03 5.55 17.03
N HIS A 436 -13.16 6.53 17.09
CA HIS A 436 -13.42 7.89 17.55
C HIS A 436 -13.72 8.87 16.41
N VAL A 437 -13.67 8.42 15.15
CA VAL A 437 -14.09 9.25 14.01
C VAL A 437 -15.62 9.37 14.02
N VAL A 438 -16.10 10.58 14.20
CA VAL A 438 -17.54 10.92 14.19
C VAL A 438 -17.98 11.27 12.78
N GLY A 439 -17.10 11.89 12.00
CA GLY A 439 -17.39 12.24 10.63
C GLY A 439 -16.15 12.69 9.87
N THR A 440 -16.21 12.52 8.55
CA THR A 440 -15.19 12.96 7.61
C THR A 440 -15.84 13.80 6.51
N MET A 441 -15.25 14.94 6.24
CA MET A 441 -15.74 15.89 5.24
C MET A 441 -14.68 16.10 4.18
N LEU A 442 -15.08 16.01 2.92
CA LEU A 442 -14.26 16.27 1.75
C LEU A 442 -14.87 17.43 0.96
N ALA A 443 -14.09 18.48 0.72
CA ALA A 443 -14.55 19.67 -0.01
C ALA A 443 -15.90 20.23 0.49
N GLY A 444 -16.13 20.17 1.81
CA GLY A 444 -17.37 20.64 2.44
C GLY A 444 -18.53 19.65 2.40
N ARG A 445 -18.37 18.47 1.85
CA ARG A 445 -19.38 17.39 1.78
C ARG A 445 -18.99 16.26 2.73
N TRP A 446 -19.97 15.73 3.49
CA TRP A 446 -19.77 14.56 4.33
C TRP A 446 -19.55 13.31 3.46
N THR A 447 -18.41 12.66 3.61
CA THR A 447 -18.11 11.34 3.02
C THR A 447 -18.36 10.21 4.02
N TYR A 448 -18.27 10.52 5.31
CA TYR A 448 -18.63 9.60 6.39
C TYR A 448 -19.27 10.34 7.56
N GLN A 449 -20.30 9.76 8.15
CA GLN A 449 -20.88 10.16 9.44
C GLN A 449 -21.24 8.90 10.23
N ARG A 450 -20.72 8.80 11.45
CA ARG A 450 -21.09 7.72 12.37
C ARG A 450 -22.56 7.93 12.80
N ARG A 451 -23.38 6.91 12.63
CA ARG A 451 -24.78 6.88 13.02
C ARG A 451 -24.95 6.62 14.50
#